data_e0af1a0cd7dee00025c5b00ad48dbef8
#
_entry.id   e0af1a0cd7dee00025c5b00ad48dbef8
#
_cell.length_a   1.000
_cell.length_b   1.000
_cell.length_c   1.000
_cell.angle_alpha   90.00
_cell.angle_beta   90.00
_cell.angle_gamma   90.00
#
_symmetry.space_group_name_H-M   'P 1'
#
loop_
_entity.id
_entity.type
_entity.pdbx_description
1 polymer ?
#
loop_
_entity_poly.entity_id
_entity_poly.type
_entity_poly.pdbx_seq_one_letter_code
_entity_poly.pdbx_strand_id
1 'polypeptide(L)' 'MKILTRQQQDMLLDFIVEQYLVALRSHKNGIMNVNQFGQIQSRAFRNAETVGGKKAVDLLISRSEACQERCRKQGGPNDD' A
#
# COMPACT_ATOMS: atom_id res chain seq x y z
N MET A 1 -25.10 11.95 1.50
CA MET A 1 -23.84 11.18 1.58
C MET A 1 -24.13 9.70 1.30
N LYS A 2 -23.35 9.13 0.42
CA LYS A 2 -23.52 7.72 0.11
C LYS A 2 -22.77 6.85 1.11
N ILE A 3 -23.47 5.86 1.64
CA ILE A 3 -22.84 4.88 2.50
C ILE A 3 -22.44 3.70 1.64
N LEU A 4 -21.18 3.38 1.66
CA LEU A 4 -20.65 2.25 0.90
C LEU A 4 -21.10 0.94 1.53
N THR A 5 -21.45 -0.03 0.71
CA THR A 5 -21.69 -1.38 1.20
C THR A 5 -20.35 -1.98 1.64
N ARG A 6 -20.40 -3.02 2.47
CA ARG A 6 -19.19 -3.69 2.91
C ARG A 6 -18.37 -4.19 1.72
N GLN A 7 -19.06 -4.75 0.74
CA GLN A 7 -18.40 -5.25 -0.47
C GLN A 7 -17.68 -4.12 -1.21
N GLN A 8 -18.33 -2.97 -1.33
CA GLN A 8 -17.72 -1.80 -1.99
C GLN A 8 -16.52 -1.30 -1.21
N GLN A 9 -16.60 -1.28 0.12
CA GLN A 9 -15.47 -0.89 0.96
C GLN A 9 -14.29 -1.84 0.76
N ASP A 10 -14.55 -3.14 0.75
CA ASP A 10 -13.50 -4.14 0.56
C ASP A 10 -12.83 -3.98 -0.80
N MET A 11 -13.62 -3.74 -1.86
CA MET A 11 -13.06 -3.53 -3.19
C MET A 11 -12.19 -2.29 -3.26
N LEU A 12 -12.64 -1.20 -2.64
CA LEU A 12 -11.86 0.04 -2.61
C LEU A 12 -10.58 -0.14 -1.82
N LEU A 13 -10.64 -0.84 -0.70
CA LEU A 13 -9.45 -1.11 0.10
C LEU A 13 -8.45 -1.96 -0.66
N ASP A 14 -8.93 -2.99 -1.36
CA ASP A 14 -8.06 -3.82 -2.19
C ASP A 14 -7.36 -2.97 -3.24
N PHE A 15 -8.10 -2.07 -3.88
CA PHE A 15 -7.53 -1.18 -4.88
C PHE A 15 -6.46 -0.26 -4.27
N ILE A 16 -6.75 0.33 -3.11
CA ILE A 16 -5.81 1.22 -2.43
C ILE A 16 -4.53 0.46 -2.06
N VAL A 17 -4.69 -0.73 -1.50
CA VAL A 17 -3.55 -1.57 -1.12
C VAL A 17 -2.71 -1.92 -2.35
N GLU A 18 -3.37 -2.33 -3.44
CA GLU A 18 -2.71 -2.67 -4.69
C GLU A 18 -1.85 -1.50 -5.19
N GLN A 19 -2.45 -0.31 -5.25
CA GLN A 19 -1.76 0.87 -5.73
C GLN A 19 -0.56 1.20 -4.85
N TYR A 20 -0.72 1.09 -3.55
CA TYR A 20 0.35 1.37 -2.62
C TYR A 20 1.50 0.36 -2.78
N LEU A 21 1.18 -0.91 -2.93
CA LEU A 21 2.20 -1.95 -3.09
C LEU A 21 2.96 -1.79 -4.41
N VAL A 22 2.26 -1.41 -5.47
CA VAL A 22 2.92 -1.12 -6.75
C VAL A 22 3.89 0.04 -6.59
N ALA A 23 3.46 1.11 -5.91
CA ALA A 23 4.31 2.27 -5.67
C ALA A 23 5.53 1.88 -4.84
N LEU A 24 5.32 1.06 -3.81
CA LEU A 24 6.41 0.61 -2.94
C LEU A 24 7.46 -0.15 -3.74
N ARG A 25 7.03 -1.07 -4.59
CA ARG A 25 7.97 -1.83 -5.44
C ARG A 25 8.69 -0.93 -6.41
N SER A 26 7.97 0.01 -7.03
CA SER A 26 8.57 0.96 -7.96
C SER A 26 9.63 1.81 -7.28
N HIS A 27 9.36 2.23 -6.05
CA HIS A 27 10.32 3.00 -5.28
C HIS A 27 11.56 2.16 -4.97
N LYS A 28 11.37 0.93 -4.54
CA LYS A 28 12.49 0.04 -4.22
C LYS A 28 13.33 -0.29 -5.43
N ASN A 29 12.72 -0.35 -6.59
CA ASN A 29 13.43 -0.63 -7.84
C ASN A 29 14.07 0.62 -8.46
N GLY A 30 13.95 1.78 -7.80
CA GLY A 30 14.55 3.01 -8.27
C GLY A 30 13.78 3.70 -9.39
N ILE A 31 12.59 3.21 -9.72
CA ILE A 31 11.78 3.81 -10.77
C ILE A 31 11.09 5.08 -10.28
N MET A 32 10.72 5.09 -9.00
CA MET A 32 9.99 6.18 -8.39
C MET A 32 10.86 6.84 -7.31
N ASN A 33 10.94 8.17 -7.31
CA ASN A 33 11.72 8.87 -6.31
C ASN A 33 10.95 8.97 -4.98
N VAL A 34 11.66 9.39 -3.94
CA VAL A 34 11.09 9.42 -2.59
C VAL A 34 9.93 10.41 -2.46
N ASN A 35 10.00 11.53 -3.19
CA ASN A 35 8.93 12.52 -3.13
C ASN A 35 7.64 11.98 -3.74
N GLN A 36 7.75 11.33 -4.88
CA GLN A 36 6.59 10.73 -5.55
C GLN A 36 6.00 9.62 -4.67
N PHE A 37 6.85 8.78 -4.13
CA PHE A 37 6.40 7.70 -3.26
C PHE A 37 5.70 8.25 -2.02
N GLY A 38 6.28 9.29 -1.40
CA GLY A 38 5.69 9.91 -0.23
C GLY A 38 4.29 10.47 -0.48
N GLN A 39 4.09 11.06 -1.64
CA GLN A 39 2.76 11.59 -2.01
C GLN A 39 1.75 10.45 -2.15
N ILE A 40 2.14 9.37 -2.83
CA ILE A 40 1.26 8.23 -3.00
C ILE A 40 0.97 7.58 -1.65
N GLN A 41 1.99 7.45 -0.80
CA GLN A 41 1.84 6.89 0.53
C GLN A 41 0.83 7.68 1.36
N SER A 42 0.99 9.01 1.41
CA SER A 42 0.09 9.87 2.17
C SER A 42 -1.34 9.76 1.67
N ARG A 43 -1.50 9.73 0.35
CA ARG A 43 -2.81 9.63 -0.26
C ARG A 43 -3.45 8.27 0.04
N ALA A 44 -2.66 7.21 -0.04
CA ALA A 44 -3.15 5.87 0.24
C ALA A 44 -3.64 5.75 1.68
N PHE A 45 -2.86 6.25 2.64
CA PHE A 45 -3.27 6.20 4.04
C PHE A 45 -4.53 7.02 4.30
N ARG A 46 -4.60 8.22 3.70
CA ARG A 46 -5.79 9.06 3.85
C ARG A 46 -7.03 8.38 3.28
N ASN A 47 -6.89 7.81 2.09
CA ASN A 47 -8.01 7.13 1.44
C ASN A 47 -8.44 5.89 2.23
N ALA A 48 -7.49 5.14 2.73
CA ALA A 48 -7.79 3.96 3.54
C ALA A 48 -8.56 4.35 4.80
N GLU A 49 -8.13 5.42 5.46
CA GLU A 49 -8.81 5.89 6.65
C GLU A 49 -10.25 6.34 6.33
N THR A 50 -10.41 7.02 5.20
CA THR A 50 -11.73 7.49 4.78
C THR A 50 -12.67 6.33 4.49
N VAL A 51 -12.16 5.28 3.86
CA VAL A 51 -12.99 4.13 3.48
C VAL A 51 -13.30 3.22 4.66
N GLY A 52 -12.31 2.88 5.47
CA GLY A 52 -12.49 1.87 6.50
C GLY A 52 -11.94 2.21 7.87
N GLY A 53 -11.50 3.44 8.09
CA GLY A 53 -11.03 3.89 9.39
C GLY A 53 -9.69 3.25 9.77
N LYS A 54 -9.46 3.16 11.05
CA LYS A 54 -8.19 2.66 11.59
C LYS A 54 -7.87 1.24 11.13
N LYS A 55 -8.89 0.39 11.03
CA LYS A 55 -8.68 -1.00 10.62
C LYS A 55 -8.12 -1.07 9.20
N ALA A 56 -8.59 -0.20 8.33
CA ALA A 56 -8.10 -0.15 6.96
C ALA A 56 -6.65 0.32 6.91
N VAL A 57 -6.31 1.32 7.72
CA VAL A 57 -4.94 1.80 7.82
C VAL A 57 -4.03 0.69 8.34
N ASP A 58 -4.46 -0.03 9.37
CA ASP A 58 -3.69 -1.14 9.91
C ASP A 58 -3.47 -2.23 8.87
N LEU A 59 -4.49 -2.52 8.05
CA LEU A 59 -4.37 -3.48 6.98
C LEU A 59 -3.33 -3.04 5.95
N LEU A 60 -3.35 -1.76 5.60
CA LEU A 60 -2.39 -1.20 4.65
C LEU A 60 -0.96 -1.33 5.18
N ILE A 61 -0.75 -1.02 6.45
CA ILE A 61 0.55 -1.15 7.08
C ILE A 61 1.02 -2.60 7.06
N SER A 62 0.13 -3.51 7.46
CA SER A 62 0.45 -4.93 7.52
C SER A 62 0.84 -5.47 6.15
N ARG A 63 0.09 -5.10 5.10
CA ARG A 63 0.39 -5.54 3.75
C ARG A 63 1.70 -4.97 3.24
N SER A 64 1.99 -3.70 3.57
CA SER A 64 3.24 -3.08 3.13
C SER A 64 4.45 -3.74 3.80
N GLU A 65 4.33 -4.07 5.08
CA GLU A 65 5.40 -4.76 5.79
C GLU A 65 5.66 -6.15 5.20
N ALA A 66 4.60 -6.88 4.89
CA ALA A 66 4.73 -8.19 4.26
C ALA A 66 5.41 -8.09 2.90
N CYS A 67 5.06 -7.07 2.14
CA CYS A 67 5.67 -6.85 0.83
C CYS A 67 7.15 -6.52 0.95
N GLN A 68 7.50 -5.66 1.90
CA GLN A 68 8.90 -5.31 2.13
C GLN A 68 9.73 -6.53 2.52
N GLU A 69 9.19 -7.35 3.39
CA GLU A 69 9.86 -8.55 3.83
C GLU A 69 10.08 -9.52 2.67
N ARG A 70 9.06 -9.68 1.83
CA ARG A 70 9.15 -10.55 0.66
C ARG A 70 10.21 -10.04 -0.31
N CYS A 71 10.25 -8.74 -0.56
CA CYS A 71 11.24 -8.13 -1.43
C CYS A 71 12.65 -8.34 -0.89
N ARG A 72 12.81 -8.22 0.43
CA ARG A 72 14.11 -8.41 1.08
C ARG A 72 14.60 -9.83 0.88
N LYS A 73 13.72 -10.81 1.03
CA LYS A 73 14.10 -12.22 0.88
C LYS A 73 14.49 -12.56 -0.55
N GLN A 74 13.75 -12.02 -1.50
CA GLN A 74 14.01 -12.31 -2.91
C GLN A 74 15.21 -11.54 -3.45
N GLY A 75 15.38 -10.33 -2.99
CA GLY A 75 16.47 -9.48 -3.47
C GLY A 75 17.78 -9.75 -2.79
N GLY A 76 17.79 -10.57 -1.79
CA GLY A 76 18.98 -10.85 -1.02
C GLY A 76 20.02 -11.57 -1.80
N PRO A 77 20.41 -11.53 -1.97
CA PRO A 77 21.22 -11.86 -2.38
C PRO A 77 21.78 -12.43 -2.97
N ASN A 78 21.42 -12.07 -3.18
CA ASN A 78 21.93 -12.17 -3.48
C ASN A 78 22.40 -12.67 -3.61
N ASP A 79 22.31 -12.75 -3.69
CA ASP A 79 22.77 -12.90 -3.67
C ASP A 79 23.30 -13.48 -3.63
N ASP A 80 23.49 -13.63 -3.78
CA ASP A 80 23.96 -13.93 -3.62
C ASP A 80 24.13 -14.16 -3.61
#